data_01100b812d9b01e14aaaa8c1c9b4f3f8
#
_entry.id   01100b812d9b01e14aaaa8c1c9b4f3f8
#
_cell.length_a   1.000
_cell.length_b   1.000
_cell.length_c   1.000
_cell.angle_alpha   90.00
_cell.angle_beta   90.00
_cell.angle_gamma   90.00
#
_symmetry.space_group_name_H-M   'P 1'
#
loop_
_entity.id
_entity.type
_entity.pdbx_description
1 polymer ?
#
loop_
_entity_poly.entity_id
_entity_poly.type
_entity_poly.pdbx_seq_one_letter_code
_entity_poly.pdbx_strand_id
1 'polypeptide(L)'
;EIPLRLVGSEMCIRDSFKVMHKVRDTGNCVIFISHDLEEVIEQSDNISVLRDGVKIGSITKEEATPDRLKALMVGREIGDSYYRTDYGEKVSDEVVLSAKNVTVKGQIENLNLDLHKGEILGIGGLSECGMHEVGKALFGASYFRQGSVTLGDGTPINSIPDAIKHSIAYASKDRDNESLVINDTIGDNICLPSLEDLKTHGFLRAKTMNEFANKFAKQMSTKMTGVDQFVSALSGGNKQKVVLARWVG
;
A
#
# COMPACT_ATOMS: atom_id res chain seq x y z
N GLU A 1 -21.86 26.14 -6.80
CA GLU A 1 -20.47 25.73 -6.45
C GLU A 1 -20.58 24.67 -5.37
N ILE A 2 -20.21 23.43 -5.68
CA ILE A 2 -20.13 22.34 -4.71
C ILE A 2 -18.75 22.44 -4.05
N PRO A 3 -18.66 22.60 -2.73
CA PRO A 3 -17.35 22.72 -2.09
C PRO A 3 -16.54 21.44 -2.26
N LEU A 4 -15.36 21.56 -2.80
CA LEU A 4 -14.36 20.49 -3.10
C LEU A 4 -13.90 19.68 -1.86
N ARG A 5 -14.51 19.86 -0.70
CA ARG A 5 -14.06 19.29 0.59
C ARG A 5 -14.80 18.01 1.02
N LEU A 6 -15.65 17.46 0.15
CA LEU A 6 -16.48 16.28 0.45
C LEU A 6 -16.17 15.07 -0.45
N VAL A 7 -14.99 15.03 -1.08
CA VAL A 7 -14.58 13.88 -1.88
C VAL A 7 -13.98 12.82 -0.94
N GLY A 8 -14.78 11.78 -0.63
CA GLY A 8 -14.30 10.61 0.10
C GLY A 8 -15.25 9.95 1.09
N SER A 9 -16.48 10.47 1.29
CA SER A 9 -17.45 9.75 2.11
C SER A 9 -18.40 8.92 1.22
N GLU A 10 -18.87 7.77 1.70
CA GLU A 10 -19.92 6.95 1.05
C GLU A 10 -21.15 7.78 0.61
N MET A 11 -21.42 8.85 1.33
CA MET A 11 -22.50 9.80 1.03
C MET A 11 -22.25 10.56 -0.28
N CYS A 12 -21.01 10.94 -0.58
CA CYS A 12 -20.63 11.60 -1.84
C CYS A 12 -20.67 10.67 -3.03
N ILE A 13 -20.32 9.41 -2.84
CA ILE A 13 -20.37 8.38 -3.88
C ILE A 13 -21.81 8.14 -4.31
N ARG A 14 -22.73 7.97 -3.36
CA ARG A 14 -24.17 7.81 -3.64
C ARG A 14 -24.78 9.02 -4.35
N ASP A 15 -24.36 10.23 -4.02
CA ASP A 15 -24.84 11.43 -4.69
C ASP A 15 -24.29 11.54 -6.11
N SER A 16 -23.07 11.08 -6.37
CA SER A 16 -22.51 10.98 -7.72
C SER A 16 -23.32 10.03 -8.59
N PHE A 17 -23.76 8.88 -8.08
CA PHE A 17 -24.61 7.94 -8.82
C PHE A 17 -25.98 8.52 -9.14
N LYS A 18 -26.59 9.27 -8.23
CA LYS A 18 -27.85 9.99 -8.52
C LYS A 18 -27.69 10.98 -9.68
N VAL A 19 -26.57 11.70 -9.74
CA VAL A 19 -26.27 12.60 -10.86
C VAL A 19 -26.08 11.82 -12.16
N MET A 20 -25.35 10.70 -12.14
CA MET A 20 -25.17 9.83 -13.31
C MET A 20 -26.51 9.33 -13.86
N HIS A 21 -27.38 8.82 -13.00
CA HIS A 21 -28.72 8.38 -13.39
C HIS A 21 -29.56 9.52 -13.99
N LYS A 22 -29.51 10.69 -13.37
CA LYS A 22 -30.22 11.87 -13.89
C LYS A 22 -29.73 12.28 -15.28
N VAL A 23 -28.40 12.22 -15.52
CA VAL A 23 -27.81 12.50 -16.84
C VAL A 23 -28.26 11.45 -17.86
N ARG A 24 -28.25 10.16 -17.51
CA ARG A 24 -28.76 9.07 -18.34
C ARG A 24 -30.24 9.30 -18.71
N ASP A 25 -31.07 9.64 -17.74
CA ASP A 25 -32.52 9.81 -17.92
C ASP A 25 -32.86 10.98 -18.84
N THR A 26 -31.92 11.90 -19.09
CA THR A 26 -32.04 12.97 -20.10
C THR A 26 -31.61 12.51 -21.50
N GLY A 27 -31.38 11.21 -21.72
CA GLY A 27 -31.02 10.63 -23.02
C GLY A 27 -29.53 10.65 -23.34
N ASN A 28 -28.68 10.90 -22.34
CA ASN A 28 -27.22 10.88 -22.50
C ASN A 28 -26.62 9.53 -22.12
N CYS A 29 -25.47 9.18 -22.71
CA CYS A 29 -24.66 8.05 -22.27
C CYS A 29 -23.71 8.49 -21.17
N VAL A 30 -23.50 7.60 -20.18
CA VAL A 30 -22.55 7.82 -19.09
C VAL A 30 -21.52 6.71 -19.14
N ILE A 31 -20.25 7.09 -19.10
CA ILE A 31 -19.12 6.15 -18.92
C ILE A 31 -18.47 6.51 -17.58
N PHE A 32 -18.40 5.54 -16.67
CA PHE A 32 -17.63 5.72 -15.45
C PHE A 32 -16.60 4.62 -15.28
N ILE A 33 -15.56 4.89 -14.51
CA ILE A 33 -14.46 3.97 -14.25
C ILE A 33 -14.34 3.83 -12.73
N SER A 34 -14.45 2.60 -12.25
CA SER A 34 -14.24 2.26 -10.85
C SER A 34 -13.45 0.95 -10.75
N HIS A 35 -12.78 0.75 -9.62
CA HIS A 35 -12.18 -0.51 -9.22
C HIS A 35 -13.03 -1.24 -8.16
N ASP A 36 -14.07 -0.59 -7.68
CA ASP A 36 -15.07 -1.20 -6.80
C ASP A 36 -16.05 -2.04 -7.64
N LEU A 37 -16.00 -3.35 -7.44
CA LEU A 37 -16.79 -4.29 -8.24
C LEU A 37 -18.27 -4.22 -7.92
N GLU A 38 -18.64 -3.92 -6.67
CA GLU A 38 -20.03 -3.81 -6.25
C GLU A 38 -20.68 -2.60 -6.91
N GLU A 39 -20.00 -1.44 -6.89
CA GLU A 39 -20.44 -0.25 -7.60
C GLU A 39 -20.60 -0.49 -9.10
N VAL A 40 -19.60 -1.14 -9.73
CA VAL A 40 -19.64 -1.42 -11.17
C VAL A 40 -20.80 -2.32 -11.52
N ILE A 41 -21.05 -3.39 -10.75
CA ILE A 41 -22.17 -4.32 -10.99
C ILE A 41 -23.51 -3.62 -10.75
N GLU A 42 -23.61 -2.85 -9.71
CA GLU A 42 -24.89 -2.23 -9.33
C GLU A 42 -25.32 -1.12 -10.28
N GLN A 43 -24.36 -0.29 -10.76
CA GLN A 43 -24.64 0.93 -11.49
C GLN A 43 -24.52 0.82 -13.01
N SER A 44 -23.93 -0.26 -13.57
CA SER A 44 -23.70 -0.39 -15.01
C SER A 44 -24.72 -1.26 -15.72
N ASP A 45 -25.04 -0.93 -16.96
CA ASP A 45 -25.79 -1.79 -17.87
C ASP A 45 -24.85 -2.78 -18.60
N ASN A 46 -23.64 -2.31 -18.96
CA ASN A 46 -22.59 -3.09 -19.63
C ASN A 46 -21.25 -2.78 -18.98
N ILE A 47 -20.44 -3.80 -18.78
CA ILE A 47 -19.14 -3.70 -18.12
C ILE A 47 -18.06 -4.15 -19.10
N SER A 48 -17.08 -3.30 -19.34
CA SER A 48 -15.88 -3.63 -20.11
C SER A 48 -14.68 -3.72 -19.18
N VAL A 49 -13.98 -4.86 -19.21
CA VAL A 49 -12.80 -5.09 -18.38
C VAL A 49 -11.55 -4.80 -19.20
N LEU A 50 -10.70 -3.92 -18.65
CA LEU A 50 -9.38 -3.60 -19.19
C LEU A 50 -8.29 -4.17 -18.28
N ARG A 51 -7.22 -4.69 -18.87
CA ARG A 51 -6.03 -5.16 -18.17
C ARG A 51 -4.80 -4.81 -19.00
N ASP A 52 -3.82 -4.17 -18.36
CA ASP A 52 -2.56 -3.74 -19.02
C ASP A 52 -2.80 -2.93 -20.32
N GLY A 53 -3.86 -2.10 -20.34
CA GLY A 53 -4.23 -1.28 -21.49
C GLY A 53 -5.00 -2.02 -22.60
N VAL A 54 -5.29 -3.30 -22.43
CA VAL A 54 -6.02 -4.13 -23.42
C VAL A 54 -7.42 -4.46 -22.91
N LYS A 55 -8.43 -4.35 -23.78
CA LYS A 55 -9.78 -4.81 -23.48
C LYS A 55 -9.82 -6.34 -23.47
N ILE A 56 -10.08 -6.92 -22.30
CA ILE A 56 -10.14 -8.37 -22.10
C ILE A 56 -11.52 -8.94 -22.47
N GLY A 57 -12.58 -8.19 -22.19
CA GLY A 57 -13.94 -8.62 -22.52
C GLY A 57 -14.97 -7.58 -22.12
N SER A 58 -16.21 -7.83 -22.54
CA SER A 58 -17.39 -7.11 -22.09
C SER A 58 -18.43 -8.12 -21.62
N ILE A 59 -19.13 -7.79 -20.55
CA ILE A 59 -20.22 -8.59 -20.00
C ILE A 59 -21.40 -7.67 -19.68
N THR A 60 -22.61 -8.21 -19.74
CA THR A 60 -23.81 -7.48 -19.33
C THR A 60 -23.98 -7.53 -17.83
N LYS A 61 -24.86 -6.67 -17.30
CA LYS A 61 -25.19 -6.63 -15.86
C LYS A 61 -25.65 -8.01 -15.36
N GLU A 62 -26.47 -8.70 -16.12
CA GLU A 62 -27.06 -9.99 -15.78
C GLU A 62 -26.01 -11.10 -15.64
N GLU A 63 -24.94 -10.97 -16.41
CA GLU A 63 -23.81 -11.92 -16.39
C GLU A 63 -22.73 -11.56 -15.37
N ALA A 64 -22.81 -10.35 -14.81
CA ALA A 64 -21.77 -9.82 -13.93
C ALA A 64 -21.88 -10.42 -12.53
N THR A 65 -20.83 -11.14 -12.14
CA THR A 65 -20.60 -11.55 -10.76
C THR A 65 -19.24 -11.06 -10.29
N PRO A 66 -19.04 -10.79 -9.00
CA PRO A 66 -17.74 -10.36 -8.48
C PRO A 66 -16.61 -11.31 -8.89
N ASP A 67 -16.84 -12.62 -8.85
CA ASP A 67 -15.81 -13.61 -9.18
C ASP A 67 -15.48 -13.64 -10.67
N ARG A 68 -16.50 -13.49 -11.54
CA ARG A 68 -16.28 -13.40 -12.98
C ARG A 68 -15.50 -12.15 -13.36
N LEU A 69 -15.81 -11.00 -12.74
CA LEU A 69 -15.06 -9.77 -12.95
C LEU A 69 -13.63 -9.90 -12.44
N LYS A 70 -13.44 -10.44 -11.25
CA LYS A 70 -12.09 -10.70 -10.69
C LYS A 70 -11.27 -11.61 -11.64
N ALA A 71 -11.86 -12.69 -12.14
CA ALA A 71 -11.19 -13.60 -13.07
C ALA A 71 -10.74 -12.88 -14.35
N LEU A 72 -11.59 -12.04 -14.94
CA LEU A 72 -11.25 -11.23 -16.11
C LEU A 72 -10.16 -10.20 -15.82
N MET A 73 -10.20 -9.53 -14.68
CA MET A 73 -9.22 -8.52 -14.27
C MET A 73 -7.84 -9.14 -13.99
N VAL A 74 -7.80 -10.27 -13.29
CA VAL A 74 -6.54 -10.92 -12.89
C VAL A 74 -6.01 -11.87 -13.97
N GLY A 75 -6.88 -12.41 -14.82
CA GLY A 75 -6.53 -13.31 -15.93
C GLY A 75 -6.26 -14.75 -15.52
N ARG A 76 -6.68 -15.13 -14.32
CA ARG A 76 -6.68 -16.51 -13.82
C ARG A 76 -7.88 -16.69 -12.90
N GLU A 77 -8.41 -17.89 -12.80
CA GLU A 77 -9.37 -18.22 -11.76
C GLU A 77 -8.70 -17.98 -10.41
N ILE A 78 -9.35 -17.18 -9.58
CA ILE A 78 -8.91 -16.96 -8.19
C ILE A 78 -9.42 -18.17 -7.44
N GLY A 79 -8.59 -19.21 -7.35
CA GLY A 79 -8.88 -20.38 -6.50
C GLY A 79 -8.85 -19.99 -5.02
N ASP A 80 -9.38 -20.85 -4.17
CA ASP A 80 -9.45 -20.69 -2.71
C ASP A 80 -8.08 -20.42 -2.04
N SER A 81 -6.99 -20.69 -2.75
CA SER A 81 -5.62 -20.43 -2.28
C SER A 81 -5.21 -18.95 -2.24
N TYR A 82 -6.09 -18.01 -2.65
CA TYR A 82 -5.80 -16.57 -2.56
C TYR A 82 -5.95 -16.03 -1.13
N TYR A 83 -6.77 -16.69 -0.34
CA TYR A 83 -6.94 -16.34 1.07
C TYR A 83 -5.99 -17.17 1.92
N ARG A 84 -5.53 -16.58 3.01
CA ARG A 84 -4.74 -17.26 4.02
C ARG A 84 -5.53 -18.50 4.51
N THR A 85 -4.91 -19.67 4.47
CA THR A 85 -5.53 -20.95 4.89
C THR A 85 -4.97 -21.45 6.23
N ASP A 86 -3.97 -20.78 6.76
CA ASP A 86 -3.28 -21.10 8.03
C ASP A 86 -4.00 -20.49 9.26
N TYR A 87 -5.31 -20.34 9.17
CA TYR A 87 -6.14 -19.94 10.32
C TYR A 87 -6.05 -21.00 11.41
N GLY A 88 -5.45 -20.64 12.54
CA GLY A 88 -5.31 -21.52 13.70
C GLY A 88 -3.88 -21.95 14.03
N GLU A 89 -2.88 -21.54 13.26
CA GLU A 89 -1.51 -21.55 13.74
C GLU A 89 -1.41 -20.65 14.97
N LYS A 90 -0.89 -21.21 16.07
CA LYS A 90 -0.76 -20.48 17.32
C LYS A 90 0.30 -19.40 17.15
N VAL A 91 -0.10 -18.13 17.25
CA VAL A 91 0.84 -17.01 17.30
C VAL A 91 1.75 -17.17 18.52
N SER A 92 3.02 -16.84 18.39
CA SER A 92 3.99 -16.88 19.49
C SER A 92 3.56 -15.92 20.62
N ASP A 93 3.82 -16.30 21.86
CA ASP A 93 3.60 -15.42 23.01
C ASP A 93 4.72 -14.35 23.14
N GLU A 94 5.79 -14.43 22.30
CA GLU A 94 6.92 -13.49 22.28
C GLU A 94 6.51 -12.17 21.65
N VAL A 95 6.43 -11.10 22.44
CA VAL A 95 6.19 -9.73 21.94
C VAL A 95 7.46 -9.21 21.26
N VAL A 96 7.36 -8.76 20.01
CA VAL A 96 8.48 -8.19 19.24
C VAL A 96 8.45 -6.67 19.18
N LEU A 97 7.25 -6.08 19.25
CA LEU A 97 7.06 -4.63 19.28
C LEU A 97 5.88 -4.29 20.19
N SER A 98 6.03 -3.28 21.04
CA SER A 98 4.99 -2.82 21.95
C SER A 98 4.82 -1.30 21.85
N ALA A 99 3.57 -0.86 21.74
CA ALA A 99 3.18 0.55 21.84
C ALA A 99 2.37 0.75 23.13
N LYS A 100 2.74 1.75 23.95
CA LYS A 100 2.04 2.05 25.20
C LYS A 100 1.68 3.53 25.28
N ASN A 101 0.38 3.79 25.46
CA ASN A 101 -0.21 5.12 25.59
C ASN A 101 0.21 6.07 24.45
N VAL A 102 0.39 5.53 23.24
CA VAL A 102 0.82 6.32 22.08
C VAL A 102 -0.27 7.28 21.66
N THR A 103 0.04 8.56 21.68
CA THR A 103 -0.86 9.64 21.28
C THR A 103 -0.17 10.53 20.26
N VAL A 104 -0.84 10.77 19.14
CA VAL A 104 -0.46 11.75 18.11
C VAL A 104 -1.63 12.70 17.96
N LYS A 105 -1.44 13.95 18.33
CA LYS A 105 -2.52 14.96 18.47
C LYS A 105 -3.37 15.04 17.20
N GLY A 106 -4.67 14.83 17.38
CA GLY A 106 -5.68 14.88 16.29
C GLY A 106 -5.68 13.68 15.36
N GLN A 107 -4.89 12.62 15.62
CA GLN A 107 -4.76 11.45 14.78
C GLN A 107 -4.94 10.15 15.56
N ILE A 108 -4.20 9.98 16.65
CA ILE A 108 -4.23 8.78 17.50
C ILE A 108 -4.33 9.22 18.95
N GLU A 109 -5.17 8.56 19.74
CA GLU A 109 -5.34 8.83 21.14
C GLU A 109 -5.20 7.54 21.96
N ASN A 110 -4.21 7.53 22.88
CA ASN A 110 -3.99 6.47 23.86
C ASN A 110 -3.92 5.04 23.27
N LEU A 111 -3.23 4.87 22.14
CA LEU A 111 -3.05 3.57 21.50
C LEU A 111 -2.19 2.65 22.39
N ASN A 112 -2.71 1.46 22.64
CA ASN A 112 -1.98 0.36 23.26
C ASN A 112 -2.05 -0.86 22.33
N LEU A 113 -0.89 -1.43 21.98
CA LEU A 113 -0.77 -2.47 20.99
C LEU A 113 0.48 -3.28 21.24
N ASP A 114 0.37 -4.59 21.20
CA ASP A 114 1.51 -5.51 21.18
C ASP A 114 1.47 -6.32 19.88
N LEU A 115 2.63 -6.45 19.23
CA LEU A 115 2.84 -7.28 18.05
C LEU A 115 3.70 -8.48 18.42
N HIS A 116 3.23 -9.66 18.08
CA HIS A 116 3.89 -10.90 18.40
C HIS A 116 4.70 -11.46 17.25
N LYS A 117 5.70 -12.28 17.56
CA LYS A 117 6.55 -12.91 16.56
C LYS A 117 5.75 -13.83 15.63
N GLY A 118 5.89 -13.61 14.33
CA GLY A 118 5.17 -14.35 13.30
C GLY A 118 3.71 -13.93 13.10
N GLU A 119 3.25 -12.89 13.83
CA GLU A 119 1.89 -12.37 13.72
C GLU A 119 1.70 -11.50 12.47
N ILE A 120 0.52 -11.60 11.86
CA ILE A 120 0.00 -10.61 10.92
C ILE A 120 -1.17 -9.90 11.60
N LEU A 121 -0.89 -8.73 12.18
CA LEU A 121 -1.89 -7.92 12.86
C LEU A 121 -2.58 -6.99 11.85
N GLY A 122 -3.88 -7.17 11.66
CA GLY A 122 -4.70 -6.28 10.83
C GLY A 122 -5.20 -5.07 11.64
N ILE A 123 -5.02 -3.86 11.09
CA ILE A 123 -5.56 -2.63 11.64
C ILE A 123 -6.59 -2.09 10.64
N GLY A 124 -7.85 -2.04 11.03
CA GLY A 124 -8.95 -1.57 10.20
C GLY A 124 -9.72 -0.42 10.85
N GLY A 125 -10.38 0.38 10.02
CA GLY A 125 -11.22 1.48 10.47
C GLY A 125 -11.78 2.28 9.31
N LEU A 126 -12.66 3.25 9.60
CA LEU A 126 -13.18 4.17 8.61
C LEU A 126 -12.07 5.07 8.07
N SER A 127 -12.31 5.69 6.91
CA SER A 127 -11.39 6.68 6.34
C SER A 127 -11.08 7.77 7.39
N GLU A 128 -9.82 8.16 7.47
CA GLU A 128 -9.33 9.20 8.41
C GLU A 128 -9.43 8.86 9.91
N CYS A 129 -9.65 7.58 10.26
CA CYS A 129 -9.68 7.15 11.67
C CYS A 129 -8.30 7.06 12.34
N GLY A 130 -7.21 7.41 11.64
CA GLY A 130 -5.85 7.35 12.17
C GLY A 130 -5.11 6.02 11.94
N MET A 131 -5.70 5.05 11.23
CA MET A 131 -5.05 3.74 11.01
C MET A 131 -3.69 3.82 10.29
N HIS A 132 -3.52 4.79 9.40
CA HIS A 132 -2.24 5.00 8.69
C HIS A 132 -1.19 5.65 9.59
N GLU A 133 -1.65 6.52 10.47
CA GLU A 133 -0.82 7.21 11.45
C GLU A 133 -0.25 6.25 12.50
N VAL A 134 -0.96 5.14 12.77
CA VAL A 134 -0.43 4.06 13.63
C VAL A 134 0.88 3.52 13.08
N GLY A 135 0.93 3.17 11.78
CA GLY A 135 2.17 2.71 11.14
C GLY A 135 3.30 3.72 11.25
N LYS A 136 3.02 5.01 11.00
CA LYS A 136 4.01 6.10 11.17
C LYS A 136 4.50 6.23 12.61
N ALA A 137 3.59 6.13 13.57
CA ALA A 137 3.94 6.22 14.99
C ALA A 137 4.83 5.06 15.45
N LEU A 138 4.53 3.84 15.01
CA LEU A 138 5.33 2.64 15.30
C LEU A 138 6.72 2.69 14.64
N PHE A 139 6.81 3.27 13.45
CA PHE A 139 8.05 3.45 12.70
C PHE A 139 8.91 4.64 13.18
N GLY A 140 8.42 5.43 14.14
CA GLY A 140 9.13 6.63 14.62
C GLY A 140 9.06 7.82 13.66
N ALA A 141 8.15 7.82 12.68
CA ALA A 141 7.97 8.89 11.70
C ALA A 141 6.99 9.99 12.15
N SER A 142 6.28 9.80 13.26
CA SER A 142 5.32 10.79 13.76
C SER A 142 6.02 11.84 14.62
N TYR A 143 5.87 13.11 14.24
CA TYR A 143 6.29 14.24 15.05
C TYR A 143 5.37 14.40 16.27
N PHE A 144 5.91 14.84 17.41
CA PHE A 144 5.16 15.11 18.65
C PHE A 144 4.34 13.91 19.18
N ARG A 145 4.88 12.71 19.02
CA ARG A 145 4.32 11.50 19.61
C ARG A 145 4.54 11.51 21.14
N GLN A 146 3.48 11.24 21.89
CA GLN A 146 3.53 10.90 23.31
C GLN A 146 3.44 9.40 23.49
N GLY A 147 3.76 8.90 24.69
CA GLY A 147 3.83 7.47 24.97
C GLY A 147 5.15 6.86 24.49
N SER A 148 5.20 5.53 24.45
CA SER A 148 6.42 4.79 24.09
C SER A 148 6.14 3.71 23.06
N VAL A 149 7.11 3.52 22.15
CA VAL A 149 7.20 2.34 21.27
C VAL A 149 8.53 1.68 21.58
N THR A 150 8.49 0.39 21.90
CA THR A 150 9.68 -0.39 22.28
C THR A 150 9.68 -1.74 21.58
N LEU A 151 10.86 -2.29 21.32
CA LEU A 151 11.01 -3.71 21.01
C LEU A 151 10.69 -4.59 22.22
N GLY A 152 10.55 -5.88 22.01
CA GLY A 152 10.27 -6.85 23.08
C GLY A 152 11.32 -6.89 24.20
N ASP A 153 12.56 -6.52 23.90
CA ASP A 153 13.65 -6.38 24.87
C ASP A 153 13.66 -5.04 25.63
N GLY A 154 12.68 -4.15 25.34
CA GLY A 154 12.58 -2.83 25.93
C GLY A 154 13.33 -1.72 25.19
N THR A 155 14.05 -2.03 24.10
CA THR A 155 14.76 -1.03 23.30
C THR A 155 13.78 -0.02 22.70
N PRO A 156 13.94 1.30 22.93
CA PRO A 156 13.01 2.30 22.45
C PRO A 156 13.17 2.58 20.94
N ILE A 157 12.06 2.80 20.26
CA ILE A 157 12.00 3.25 18.87
C ILE A 157 11.48 4.68 18.87
N ASN A 158 12.36 5.66 18.78
CA ASN A 158 12.03 7.08 18.86
C ASN A 158 12.13 7.82 17.53
N SER A 159 12.78 7.21 16.55
CA SER A 159 13.07 7.84 15.27
C SER A 159 13.11 6.82 14.12
N ILE A 160 13.01 7.31 12.88
CA ILE A 160 13.19 6.49 11.68
C ILE A 160 14.56 5.76 11.67
N PRO A 161 15.69 6.41 12.00
CA PRO A 161 16.96 5.71 12.10
C PRO A 161 16.96 4.58 13.12
N ASP A 162 16.30 4.73 14.29
CA ASP A 162 16.16 3.64 15.25
C ASP A 162 15.39 2.46 14.65
N ALA A 163 14.27 2.74 13.97
CA ALA A 163 13.47 1.72 13.34
C ALA A 163 14.27 0.95 12.28
N ILE A 164 14.98 1.64 11.38
CA ILE A 164 15.82 1.03 10.35
C ILE A 164 16.92 0.17 10.98
N LYS A 165 17.62 0.69 11.97
CA LYS A 165 18.69 -0.03 12.71
C LYS A 165 18.20 -1.35 13.31
N HIS A 166 16.94 -1.42 13.69
CA HIS A 166 16.31 -2.61 14.27
C HIS A 166 15.42 -3.38 13.26
N SER A 167 15.66 -3.20 11.96
CA SER A 167 14.99 -3.92 10.87
C SER A 167 13.46 -3.76 10.87
N ILE A 168 12.97 -2.61 11.33
CA ILE A 168 11.57 -2.24 11.16
C ILE A 168 11.42 -1.52 9.83
N ALA A 169 10.48 -1.99 9.00
CA ALA A 169 10.15 -1.41 7.70
C ALA A 169 8.79 -0.71 7.71
N TYR A 170 8.63 0.31 6.88
CA TYR A 170 7.36 1.01 6.72
C TYR A 170 7.04 1.24 5.25
N ALA A 171 5.95 0.64 4.77
CA ALA A 171 5.40 0.87 3.44
C ALA A 171 4.13 1.75 3.56
N SER A 172 4.23 3.01 3.15
CA SER A 172 3.10 3.94 3.21
C SER A 172 2.02 3.61 2.19
N LYS A 173 0.78 3.95 2.50
CA LYS A 173 -0.34 3.99 1.55
C LYS A 173 -0.04 4.97 0.41
N ASP A 174 0.44 6.16 0.73
CA ASP A 174 0.85 7.17 -0.26
C ASP A 174 2.32 6.98 -0.62
N ARG A 175 2.57 5.96 -1.46
CA ARG A 175 3.92 5.62 -1.88
C ARG A 175 4.62 6.73 -2.65
N ASP A 176 3.87 7.50 -3.46
CA ASP A 176 4.44 8.49 -4.38
C ASP A 176 4.93 9.74 -3.62
N ASN A 177 4.29 10.12 -2.52
CA ASN A 177 4.68 11.27 -1.72
C ASN A 177 5.50 10.91 -0.47
N GLU A 178 5.33 9.70 0.08
CA GLU A 178 5.92 9.34 1.37
C GLU A 178 7.02 8.26 1.27
N SER A 179 6.92 7.35 0.30
CA SER A 179 7.85 6.22 0.24
C SER A 179 8.89 6.33 -0.87
N LEU A 180 8.63 7.04 -1.96
CA LEU A 180 9.51 7.05 -3.13
C LEU A 180 10.06 8.44 -3.42
N VAL A 181 11.32 8.50 -3.81
CA VAL A 181 11.91 9.65 -4.48
C VAL A 181 11.62 9.51 -5.97
N ILE A 182 10.48 10.06 -6.41
CA ILE A 182 9.89 9.82 -7.74
C ILE A 182 10.81 10.22 -8.89
N ASN A 183 11.59 11.29 -8.69
CA ASN A 183 12.51 11.82 -9.69
C ASN A 183 13.91 11.22 -9.61
N ASP A 184 14.04 10.11 -8.91
CA ASP A 184 15.29 9.38 -8.77
C ASP A 184 15.21 7.99 -9.38
N THR A 185 16.33 7.29 -9.48
CA THR A 185 16.40 5.97 -10.09
C THR A 185 15.78 4.89 -9.21
N ILE A 186 15.43 3.77 -9.82
CA ILE A 186 14.99 2.57 -9.10
C ILE A 186 16.10 2.08 -8.16
N GLY A 187 17.34 2.13 -8.63
CA GLY A 187 18.51 1.71 -7.87
C GLY A 187 18.69 2.52 -6.60
N ASP A 188 18.67 3.84 -6.70
CA ASP A 188 18.83 4.72 -5.54
C ASP A 188 17.68 4.55 -4.56
N ASN A 189 16.46 4.43 -5.07
CA ASN A 189 15.28 4.17 -4.24
C ASN A 189 15.38 2.86 -3.44
N ILE A 190 15.88 1.78 -4.03
CA ILE A 190 16.03 0.49 -3.35
C ILE A 190 17.15 0.55 -2.32
N CYS A 191 18.27 1.20 -2.66
CA CYS A 191 19.46 1.24 -1.78
C CYS A 191 19.30 2.19 -0.57
N LEU A 192 18.35 3.12 -0.61
CA LEU A 192 18.26 4.25 0.33
C LEU A 192 18.38 3.88 1.81
N PRO A 193 17.66 2.91 2.39
CA PRO A 193 17.79 2.55 3.80
C PRO A 193 19.07 1.78 4.12
N SER A 194 19.67 1.12 3.13
CA SER A 194 20.83 0.23 3.29
C SER A 194 22.16 0.91 2.92
N LEU A 195 22.17 2.24 2.71
CA LEU A 195 23.37 2.95 2.25
C LEU A 195 24.56 2.78 3.21
N GLU A 196 24.32 2.71 4.53
CA GLU A 196 25.38 2.50 5.51
C GLU A 196 26.02 1.11 5.35
N ASP A 197 25.20 0.08 5.14
CA ASP A 197 25.64 -1.31 4.98
C ASP A 197 26.32 -1.56 3.63
N LEU A 198 25.97 -0.76 2.62
CA LEU A 198 26.58 -0.84 1.28
C LEU A 198 27.93 -0.14 1.17
N LYS A 199 28.37 0.60 2.19
CA LYS A 199 29.69 1.25 2.19
C LYS A 199 30.80 0.22 2.27
N THR A 200 31.81 0.42 1.43
CA THR A 200 33.07 -0.33 1.47
C THR A 200 34.18 0.66 1.79
N HIS A 201 34.85 0.50 2.92
CA HIS A 201 35.89 1.44 3.42
C HIS A 201 35.37 2.92 3.46
N GLY A 202 34.11 3.13 3.81
CA GLY A 202 33.51 4.45 3.92
C GLY A 202 32.97 5.02 2.59
N PHE A 203 33.11 4.32 1.46
CA PHE A 203 32.67 4.77 0.15
C PHE A 203 31.55 3.89 -0.42
N LEU A 204 30.56 4.53 -1.05
CA LEU A 204 29.56 3.85 -1.85
C LEU A 204 30.09 3.61 -3.26
N ARG A 205 29.98 2.39 -3.75
CA ARG A 205 30.39 2.03 -5.11
C ARG A 205 29.18 1.72 -5.97
N ALA A 206 29.07 2.36 -7.12
CA ALA A 206 27.97 2.16 -8.06
C ALA A 206 27.77 0.65 -8.40
N LYS A 207 28.84 -0.11 -8.56
CA LYS A 207 28.74 -1.55 -8.81
C LYS A 207 28.00 -2.29 -7.69
N THR A 208 28.37 -2.05 -6.42
CA THR A 208 27.74 -2.68 -5.25
C THR A 208 26.27 -2.29 -5.13
N MET A 209 25.94 -1.01 -5.32
CA MET A 209 24.58 -0.52 -5.30
C MET A 209 23.74 -1.14 -6.42
N ASN A 210 24.26 -1.21 -7.65
CA ASN A 210 23.56 -1.82 -8.77
C ASN A 210 23.32 -3.32 -8.59
N GLU A 211 24.30 -4.06 -8.06
CA GLU A 211 24.15 -5.49 -7.75
C GLU A 211 23.07 -5.71 -6.69
N PHE A 212 23.08 -4.92 -5.63
CA PHE A 212 22.06 -4.95 -4.57
C PHE A 212 20.66 -4.63 -5.12
N ALA A 213 20.52 -3.51 -5.81
CA ALA A 213 19.25 -3.08 -6.36
C ALA A 213 18.66 -4.09 -7.37
N ASN A 214 19.50 -4.63 -8.28
CA ASN A 214 19.08 -5.65 -9.22
C ASN A 214 18.61 -6.94 -8.53
N LYS A 215 19.30 -7.37 -7.47
CA LYS A 215 18.93 -8.56 -6.69
C LYS A 215 17.52 -8.43 -6.14
N PHE A 216 17.21 -7.32 -5.47
CA PHE A 216 15.92 -7.14 -4.79
C PHE A 216 14.79 -6.75 -5.75
N ALA A 217 15.08 -5.95 -6.79
CA ALA A 217 14.12 -5.69 -7.86
C ALA A 217 13.67 -6.99 -8.56
N LYS A 218 14.63 -7.91 -8.83
CA LYS A 218 14.33 -9.24 -9.39
C LYS A 218 13.52 -10.09 -8.44
N GLN A 219 13.83 -10.10 -7.15
CA GLN A 219 13.11 -10.84 -6.12
C GLN A 219 11.64 -10.41 -6.07
N MET A 220 11.36 -9.11 -6.21
CA MET A 220 10.01 -8.56 -6.30
C MET A 220 9.37 -8.68 -7.69
N SER A 221 10.07 -9.27 -8.67
CA SER A 221 9.61 -9.35 -10.06
C SER A 221 9.18 -7.97 -10.61
N THR A 222 10.00 -6.95 -10.35
CA THR A 222 9.76 -5.59 -10.83
C THR A 222 9.99 -5.52 -12.34
N LYS A 223 8.99 -5.07 -13.11
CA LYS A 223 9.13 -4.83 -14.55
C LYS A 223 9.81 -3.49 -14.76
N MET A 224 11.05 -3.50 -15.21
CA MET A 224 11.89 -2.33 -15.47
C MET A 224 12.86 -2.61 -16.63
N THR A 225 13.41 -1.57 -17.25
CA THR A 225 14.46 -1.68 -18.28
C THR A 225 15.87 -1.81 -17.66
N GLY A 226 16.03 -1.34 -16.43
CA GLY A 226 17.26 -1.39 -15.64
C GLY A 226 17.09 -0.59 -14.36
N VAL A 227 18.04 -0.72 -13.42
CA VAL A 227 18.01 0.00 -12.14
C VAL A 227 18.25 1.50 -12.29
N ASP A 228 18.80 1.95 -13.41
CA ASP A 228 19.01 3.37 -13.75
C ASP A 228 17.74 4.05 -14.26
N GLN A 229 16.65 3.29 -14.49
CA GLN A 229 15.37 3.83 -14.89
C GLN A 229 14.77 4.67 -13.75
N PHE A 230 14.20 5.84 -14.09
CA PHE A 230 13.49 6.66 -13.12
C PHE A 230 12.20 6.00 -12.64
N VAL A 231 11.92 6.12 -11.34
CA VAL A 231 10.70 5.58 -10.72
C VAL A 231 9.44 6.20 -11.31
N SER A 232 9.49 7.48 -11.73
CA SER A 232 8.37 8.18 -12.38
C SER A 232 7.82 7.45 -13.62
N ALA A 233 8.67 6.72 -14.35
CA ALA A 233 8.29 5.98 -15.54
C ALA A 233 7.63 4.61 -15.27
N LEU A 234 7.52 4.20 -14.00
CA LEU A 234 6.92 2.93 -13.62
C LEU A 234 5.41 3.02 -13.47
N SER A 235 4.71 1.92 -13.77
CA SER A 235 3.31 1.74 -13.36
C SER A 235 3.17 1.67 -11.85
N GLY A 236 1.97 1.98 -11.32
CA GLY A 236 1.71 1.98 -9.89
C GLY A 236 2.08 0.65 -9.21
N GLY A 237 1.78 -0.50 -9.83
CA GLY A 237 2.15 -1.81 -9.29
C GLY A 237 3.67 -2.04 -9.25
N ASN A 238 4.43 -1.56 -10.23
CA ASN A 238 5.89 -1.65 -10.20
C ASN A 238 6.52 -0.67 -9.20
N LYS A 239 5.97 0.51 -9.02
CA LYS A 239 6.34 1.43 -7.93
C LYS A 239 6.18 0.78 -6.56
N GLN A 240 5.06 0.06 -6.33
CA GLN A 240 4.86 -0.69 -5.09
C GLN A 240 5.93 -1.76 -4.87
N LYS A 241 6.33 -2.47 -5.93
CA LYS A 241 7.41 -3.46 -5.88
C LYS A 241 8.76 -2.84 -5.54
N VAL A 242 9.03 -1.62 -5.99
CA VAL A 242 10.25 -0.87 -5.62
C VAL A 242 10.25 -0.56 -4.12
N VAL A 243 9.09 -0.11 -3.56
CA VAL A 243 8.95 0.11 -2.11
C VAL A 243 9.23 -1.18 -1.33
N LEU A 244 8.65 -2.31 -1.77
CA LEU A 244 8.89 -3.60 -1.11
C LEU A 244 10.35 -4.06 -1.26
N ALA A 245 10.94 -3.92 -2.46
CA ALA A 245 12.34 -4.25 -2.70
C ALA A 245 13.30 -3.49 -1.78
N ARG A 246 13.02 -2.21 -1.49
CA ARG A 246 13.77 -1.38 -0.55
C ARG A 246 13.85 -1.99 0.85
N TRP A 247 12.75 -2.59 1.33
CA TRP A 247 12.65 -3.08 2.70
C TRP A 247 13.01 -4.55 2.89
N VAL A 248 13.09 -5.30 1.80
CA VAL A 248 13.53 -6.71 1.82
C VAL A 248 15.08 -6.78 1.69
N GLY A 249 15.71 -5.73 1.24
CA GLY A 249 17.16 -5.58 1.13
C GLY A 249 17.80 -5.16 2.42
#